data_4d5a69ab6f96c44b65894b14441d7e54
#
_entry.id   4d5a69ab6f96c44b65894b14441d7e54
#
_cell.length_a   1.000
_cell.length_b   1.000
_cell.length_c   1.000
_cell.angle_alpha   90.00
_cell.angle_beta   90.00
_cell.angle_gamma   90.00
#
_symmetry.space_group_name_H-M   'P 1'
#
loop_
_entity.id
_entity.type
_entity.pdbx_description
1 polymer ?
#
loop_
_entity_poly.entity_id
_entity_poly.type
_entity_poly.pdbx_seq_one_letter_code
_entity_poly.pdbx_strand_id
1 'polypeptide(L)'
;AGTVKAVEKEESLEREESFEKEKSDEKEAFKAAVARSKSYKKLDVKCVLQNPELPTGCEITALTIVLNYLGYDVDKLTLADNFLDKGRVGETSPYKAFAGNPRDEDACGAFAPVIVNSAKRYLYSENSDMNVYNVTGADYSELVDYVDNGHPVLVWETMWMAKPHIAAEWN
;
A
#
# COMPACT_ATOMS: atom_id res chain seq x y z
N ALA A 1 -40.69 4.82 28.18
CA ALA A 1 -39.38 5.44 28.15
C ALA A 1 -38.25 4.51 28.67
N GLY A 2 -38.54 3.49 29.47
CA GLY A 2 -37.53 2.54 30.01
C GLY A 2 -37.15 1.43 29.03
N THR A 3 -38.08 0.97 28.20
CA THR A 3 -37.87 -0.20 27.31
C THR A 3 -36.97 0.12 26.09
N VAL A 4 -37.05 1.33 25.55
CA VAL A 4 -36.22 1.74 24.41
C VAL A 4 -34.75 1.85 24.79
N LYS A 5 -34.43 2.40 25.96
CA LYS A 5 -33.04 2.49 26.47
C LYS A 5 -32.40 1.14 26.78
N ALA A 6 -33.20 0.13 27.12
CA ALA A 6 -32.69 -1.21 27.37
C ALA A 6 -32.31 -1.92 26.06
N VAL A 7 -33.14 -1.78 25.02
CA VAL A 7 -32.86 -2.34 23.67
C VAL A 7 -31.63 -1.70 23.03
N GLU A 8 -31.50 -0.37 23.08
CA GLU A 8 -30.33 0.34 22.56
C GLU A 8 -29.02 -0.05 23.27
N LYS A 9 -29.12 -0.38 24.55
CA LYS A 9 -27.98 -0.84 25.34
C LYS A 9 -27.60 -2.29 25.05
N GLU A 10 -28.56 -3.17 24.78
CA GLU A 10 -28.33 -4.54 24.35
C GLU A 10 -27.69 -4.57 22.95
N GLU A 11 -28.24 -3.81 21.99
CA GLU A 11 -27.66 -3.72 20.64
C GLU A 11 -26.23 -3.14 20.62
N SER A 12 -25.93 -2.21 21.53
CA SER A 12 -24.56 -1.66 21.64
C SER A 12 -23.57 -2.68 22.24
N LEU A 13 -24.01 -3.48 23.20
CA LEU A 13 -23.20 -4.56 23.80
C LEU A 13 -22.96 -5.69 22.81
N GLU A 14 -23.96 -6.11 22.05
CA GLU A 14 -23.81 -7.12 21.00
C GLU A 14 -22.85 -6.68 19.88
N ARG A 15 -22.85 -5.39 19.51
CA ARG A 15 -21.89 -4.81 18.56
C ARG A 15 -20.48 -4.77 19.12
N GLU A 16 -20.30 -4.41 20.38
CA GLU A 16 -18.98 -4.42 21.03
C GLU A 16 -18.45 -5.87 21.16
N GLU A 17 -19.29 -6.82 21.54
CA GLU A 17 -18.88 -8.23 21.61
C GLU A 17 -18.56 -8.82 20.23
N SER A 18 -19.33 -8.48 19.19
CA SER A 18 -19.04 -8.92 17.82
C SER A 18 -17.73 -8.34 17.31
N PHE A 19 -17.44 -7.07 17.60
CA PHE A 19 -16.21 -6.39 17.19
C PHE A 19 -14.96 -6.91 17.92
N GLU A 20 -15.08 -7.22 19.22
CA GLU A 20 -14.00 -7.83 19.99
C GLU A 20 -13.74 -9.29 19.57
N LYS A 21 -14.78 -10.01 19.17
CA LYS A 21 -14.67 -11.36 18.63
C LYS A 21 -13.97 -11.35 17.27
N GLU A 22 -14.36 -10.45 16.37
CA GLU A 22 -13.75 -10.29 15.06
C GLU A 22 -12.24 -9.96 15.17
N LYS A 23 -11.88 -9.05 16.08
CA LYS A 23 -10.47 -8.76 16.39
C LYS A 23 -9.70 -9.95 16.96
N SER A 24 -10.38 -10.76 17.79
CA SER A 24 -9.78 -11.97 18.35
C SER A 24 -9.52 -13.01 17.27
N ASP A 25 -10.48 -13.19 16.38
CA ASP A 25 -10.41 -14.15 15.27
C ASP A 25 -9.34 -13.72 14.24
N GLU A 26 -9.24 -12.43 13.92
CA GLU A 26 -8.15 -11.86 13.10
C GLU A 26 -6.77 -12.08 13.75
N LYS A 27 -6.66 -11.86 15.05
CA LYS A 27 -5.40 -12.07 15.78
C LYS A 27 -4.99 -13.55 15.86
N GLU A 28 -5.95 -14.45 15.96
CA GLU A 28 -5.70 -15.89 15.90
C GLU A 28 -5.35 -16.36 14.49
N ALA A 29 -6.04 -15.85 13.47
CA ALA A 29 -5.72 -16.10 12.07
C ALA A 29 -4.31 -15.60 11.71
N PHE A 30 -3.95 -14.39 12.19
CA PHE A 30 -2.61 -13.84 12.06
C PHE A 30 -1.55 -14.73 12.71
N LYS A 31 -1.78 -15.17 13.96
CA LYS A 31 -0.87 -16.09 14.65
C LYS A 31 -0.76 -17.43 13.96
N ALA A 32 -1.86 -17.95 13.42
CA ALA A 32 -1.87 -19.20 12.67
C ALA A 32 -1.14 -19.07 11.32
N ALA A 33 -1.28 -17.94 10.62
CA ALA A 33 -0.55 -17.65 9.40
C ALA A 33 0.96 -17.54 9.68
N VAL A 34 1.34 -16.82 10.74
CA VAL A 34 2.74 -16.72 11.20
C VAL A 34 3.28 -18.09 11.63
N ALA A 35 2.49 -18.94 12.29
CA ALA A 35 2.91 -20.27 12.71
C ALA A 35 3.00 -21.28 11.56
N ARG A 36 2.25 -21.11 10.47
CA ARG A 36 2.37 -21.91 9.25
C ARG A 36 3.60 -21.61 8.43
N SER A 37 4.13 -20.39 8.55
CA SER A 37 5.39 -19.97 7.93
C SER A 37 6.58 -20.58 8.69
N LYS A 38 6.85 -21.86 8.49
CA LYS A 38 8.07 -22.52 9.01
C LYS A 38 9.36 -22.03 8.36
N SER A 39 9.30 -21.22 7.33
CA SER A 39 10.43 -20.47 6.77
C SER A 39 9.92 -19.16 6.19
N TYR A 40 10.25 -18.06 6.83
CA TYR A 40 10.03 -16.74 6.22
C TYR A 40 10.89 -16.63 4.97
N LYS A 41 10.27 -16.53 3.80
CA LYS A 41 11.02 -16.18 2.60
C LYS A 41 11.36 -14.71 2.67
N LYS A 42 12.64 -14.42 2.72
CA LYS A 42 13.16 -13.08 2.59
C LYS A 42 13.59 -12.86 1.15
N LEU A 43 12.96 -11.92 0.47
CA LEU A 43 13.40 -11.48 -0.85
C LEU A 43 14.65 -10.61 -0.68
N ASP A 44 15.69 -10.86 -1.52
CA ASP A 44 16.92 -10.08 -1.50
C ASP A 44 16.75 -8.78 -2.29
N VAL A 45 16.06 -7.84 -1.68
CA VAL A 45 15.68 -6.55 -2.30
C VAL A 45 16.73 -5.52 -1.94
N LYS A 46 17.34 -4.89 -2.94
CA LYS A 46 18.32 -3.83 -2.74
C LYS A 46 17.62 -2.52 -2.40
N CYS A 47 18.09 -1.85 -1.35
CA CYS A 47 17.56 -0.56 -0.95
C CYS A 47 17.93 0.54 -1.96
N VAL A 48 16.96 1.37 -2.30
CA VAL A 48 17.16 2.64 -3.04
C VAL A 48 16.74 3.76 -2.11
N LEU A 49 17.62 4.75 -1.91
CA LEU A 49 17.32 5.91 -1.09
C LEU A 49 16.39 6.87 -1.85
N GLN A 50 15.33 7.31 -1.19
CA GLN A 50 14.40 8.30 -1.73
C GLN A 50 15.03 9.67 -1.85
N ASN A 51 15.66 10.13 -0.77
CA ASN A 51 16.30 11.43 -0.66
C ASN A 51 17.71 11.43 -1.29
N PRO A 52 18.21 12.61 -1.72
CA PRO A 52 17.55 13.92 -1.62
C PRO A 52 16.58 14.25 -2.78
N GLU A 53 16.55 13.47 -3.87
CA GLU A 53 15.96 13.91 -5.13
C GLU A 53 14.42 13.83 -5.16
N LEU A 54 13.82 12.94 -4.35
CA LEU A 54 12.37 12.72 -4.31
C LEU A 54 11.85 12.77 -2.86
N PRO A 55 11.85 13.95 -2.18
CA PRO A 55 11.52 14.05 -0.76
C PRO A 55 10.11 13.49 -0.41
N THR A 56 9.17 13.51 -1.34
CA THR A 56 7.81 12.94 -1.17
C THR A 56 7.52 11.74 -2.07
N GLY A 57 8.54 11.18 -2.73
CA GLY A 57 8.39 10.12 -3.74
C GLY A 57 8.57 8.70 -3.21
N CYS A 58 8.05 8.38 -2.02
CA CYS A 58 8.20 7.05 -1.42
C CYS A 58 7.61 5.94 -2.30
N GLU A 59 6.45 6.16 -2.92
CA GLU A 59 5.74 5.17 -3.72
C GLU A 59 6.51 4.81 -5.00
N ILE A 60 7.02 5.82 -5.71
CA ILE A 60 7.76 5.60 -6.94
C ILE A 60 9.16 5.03 -6.67
N THR A 61 9.76 5.40 -5.53
CA THR A 61 11.02 4.81 -5.08
C THR A 61 10.82 3.33 -4.69
N ALA A 62 9.72 3.00 -4.00
CA ALA A 62 9.38 1.63 -3.70
C ALA A 62 9.11 0.80 -4.98
N LEU A 63 8.44 1.39 -5.99
CA LEU A 63 8.30 0.74 -7.29
C LEU A 63 9.65 0.49 -7.97
N THR A 64 10.58 1.43 -7.90
CA THR A 64 11.96 1.27 -8.41
C THR A 64 12.64 0.06 -7.77
N ILE A 65 12.52 -0.08 -6.44
CA ILE A 65 13.07 -1.20 -5.69
C ILE A 65 12.50 -2.53 -6.19
N VAL A 66 11.17 -2.59 -6.38
CA VAL A 66 10.48 -3.80 -6.87
C VAL A 66 10.93 -4.15 -8.29
N LEU A 67 10.98 -3.19 -9.19
CA LEU A 67 11.39 -3.42 -10.58
C LEU A 67 12.85 -3.89 -10.67
N ASN A 68 13.75 -3.28 -9.89
CA ASN A 68 15.17 -3.69 -9.84
C ASN A 68 15.31 -5.11 -9.25
N TYR A 69 14.50 -5.49 -8.27
CA TYR A 69 14.45 -6.87 -7.76
C TYR A 69 14.02 -7.86 -8.85
N LEU A 70 13.11 -7.47 -9.72
CA LEU A 70 12.61 -8.29 -10.84
C LEU A 70 13.58 -8.32 -12.03
N GLY A 71 14.73 -7.64 -11.94
CA GLY A 71 15.81 -7.68 -12.94
C GLY A 71 15.77 -6.52 -13.94
N TYR A 72 14.92 -5.54 -13.75
CA TYR A 72 14.96 -4.30 -14.53
C TYR A 72 16.03 -3.36 -13.95
N ASP A 73 16.74 -2.64 -14.82
CA ASP A 73 17.72 -1.65 -14.41
C ASP A 73 17.15 -0.24 -14.65
N VAL A 74 16.34 0.21 -13.69
CA VAL A 74 15.70 1.52 -13.77
C VAL A 74 15.97 2.34 -12.51
N ASP A 75 16.23 3.62 -12.68
CA ASP A 75 16.37 4.56 -11.56
C ASP A 75 15.04 5.25 -11.22
N LYS A 76 14.94 5.73 -9.98
CA LYS A 76 13.74 6.37 -9.44
C LYS A 76 13.33 7.65 -10.17
N LEU A 77 14.31 8.39 -10.74
CA LEU A 77 14.05 9.64 -11.44
C LEU A 77 13.44 9.37 -12.80
N THR A 78 13.93 8.35 -13.51
CA THR A 78 13.35 7.89 -14.77
C THR A 78 11.89 7.49 -14.58
N LEU A 79 11.56 6.73 -13.53
CA LEU A 79 10.16 6.36 -13.23
C LEU A 79 9.32 7.58 -12.87
N ALA A 80 9.83 8.45 -12.01
CA ALA A 80 9.11 9.65 -11.57
C ALA A 80 8.83 10.64 -12.71
N ASP A 81 9.80 10.80 -13.62
CA ASP A 81 9.69 11.81 -14.68
C ASP A 81 8.87 11.31 -15.88
N ASN A 82 9.03 10.04 -16.28
CA ASN A 82 8.51 9.53 -17.53
C ASN A 82 7.24 8.65 -17.38
N PHE A 83 7.04 8.04 -16.22
CA PHE A 83 5.98 7.04 -16.04
C PHE A 83 4.96 7.37 -14.96
N LEU A 84 5.23 8.33 -14.08
CA LEU A 84 4.32 8.76 -13.02
C LEU A 84 3.43 9.90 -13.52
N ASP A 85 2.11 9.66 -13.53
CA ASP A 85 1.14 10.71 -13.77
C ASP A 85 1.10 11.64 -12.54
N LYS A 86 1.16 12.95 -12.77
CA LYS A 86 1.21 13.99 -11.74
C LYS A 86 0.11 15.00 -11.94
N GLY A 87 -0.39 15.56 -10.85
CA GLY A 87 -1.38 16.62 -10.86
C GLY A 87 -1.21 17.56 -9.67
N ARG A 88 -2.03 18.61 -9.60
CA ARG A 88 -1.89 19.62 -8.54
C ARG A 88 -2.38 19.13 -7.20
N VAL A 89 -1.67 19.51 -6.14
CA VAL A 89 -2.12 19.33 -4.76
C VAL A 89 -3.46 20.04 -4.56
N GLY A 90 -4.41 19.38 -3.89
CA GLY A 90 -5.75 19.92 -3.62
C GLY A 90 -6.75 19.82 -4.80
N GLU A 91 -6.28 19.61 -6.03
CA GLU A 91 -7.15 19.48 -7.20
C GLU A 91 -7.19 18.04 -7.75
N THR A 92 -6.15 17.24 -7.47
CA THR A 92 -5.97 15.92 -8.05
C THR A 92 -6.17 14.83 -7.02
N SER A 93 -7.07 13.90 -7.29
CA SER A 93 -7.25 12.72 -6.43
C SER A 93 -5.99 11.83 -6.49
N PRO A 94 -5.43 11.43 -5.33
CA PRO A 94 -4.28 10.52 -5.25
C PRO A 94 -4.55 9.12 -5.83
N TYR A 95 -5.80 8.79 -6.14
CA TYR A 95 -6.19 7.57 -6.86
C TYR A 95 -6.04 7.69 -8.39
N LYS A 96 -5.94 8.91 -8.92
CA LYS A 96 -5.88 9.17 -10.38
C LYS A 96 -4.49 9.57 -10.85
N ALA A 97 -3.78 10.36 -10.05
CA ALA A 97 -2.41 10.78 -10.29
C ALA A 97 -1.73 11.11 -8.97
N PHE A 98 -0.41 11.24 -8.98
CA PHE A 98 0.38 11.71 -7.84
C PHE A 98 0.00 13.18 -7.57
N ALA A 99 -0.51 13.45 -6.37
CA ALA A 99 -0.94 14.78 -5.97
C ALA A 99 0.29 15.63 -5.61
N GLY A 100 0.76 16.41 -6.55
CA GLY A 100 1.98 17.22 -6.51
C GLY A 100 3.07 16.69 -7.43
N ASN A 101 4.31 17.00 -7.10
CA ASN A 101 5.50 16.48 -7.75
C ASN A 101 6.38 15.81 -6.68
N PRO A 102 6.84 14.56 -6.86
CA PRO A 102 7.65 13.88 -5.85
C PRO A 102 8.99 14.55 -5.54
N ARG A 103 9.40 15.53 -6.35
CA ARG A 103 10.57 16.39 -6.12
C ARG A 103 10.30 17.53 -5.14
N ASP A 104 9.05 17.82 -4.83
CA ASP A 104 8.63 18.90 -3.95
C ASP A 104 8.36 18.37 -2.54
N GLU A 105 8.72 19.14 -1.51
CA GLU A 105 8.51 18.75 -0.11
C GLU A 105 7.02 18.83 0.31
N ASP A 106 6.22 19.63 -0.42
CA ASP A 106 4.80 19.87 -0.13
C ASP A 106 3.84 18.96 -0.91
N ALA A 107 4.33 17.95 -1.61
CA ALA A 107 3.47 17.02 -2.33
C ALA A 107 2.83 15.99 -1.38
N CYS A 108 1.71 15.41 -1.82
CA CYS A 108 0.89 14.55 -0.97
C CYS A 108 1.02 13.04 -1.28
N GLY A 109 1.48 12.70 -2.50
CA GLY A 109 1.66 11.28 -2.85
C GLY A 109 0.57 10.69 -3.75
N ALA A 110 0.56 9.35 -3.85
CA ALA A 110 -0.37 8.58 -4.66
C ALA A 110 -0.75 7.26 -4.00
N PHE A 111 -1.92 6.72 -4.38
CA PHE A 111 -2.35 5.39 -3.96
C PHE A 111 -2.07 4.33 -5.04
N ALA A 112 -2.32 3.08 -4.68
CA ALA A 112 -2.00 1.89 -5.48
C ALA A 112 -2.37 1.98 -6.97
N PRO A 113 -3.55 2.48 -7.40
CA PRO A 113 -3.89 2.54 -8.82
C PRO A 113 -2.90 3.33 -9.68
N VAL A 114 -2.36 4.42 -9.13
CA VAL A 114 -1.39 5.29 -9.85
C VAL A 114 -0.07 4.55 -10.05
N ILE A 115 0.42 3.88 -9.01
CA ILE A 115 1.69 3.14 -9.06
C ILE A 115 1.57 1.89 -9.93
N VAL A 116 0.43 1.20 -9.89
CA VAL A 116 0.13 0.09 -10.82
C VAL A 116 0.15 0.57 -12.27
N ASN A 117 -0.42 1.75 -12.56
CA ASN A 117 -0.40 2.33 -13.89
C ASN A 117 1.03 2.70 -14.33
N SER A 118 1.82 3.31 -13.44
CA SER A 118 3.23 3.62 -13.69
C SER A 118 4.05 2.36 -14.01
N ALA A 119 3.86 1.31 -13.22
CA ALA A 119 4.51 0.02 -13.44
C ALA A 119 4.12 -0.61 -14.78
N LYS A 120 2.83 -0.62 -15.13
CA LYS A 120 2.35 -1.15 -16.41
C LYS A 120 2.92 -0.40 -17.60
N ARG A 121 2.98 0.93 -17.54
CA ARG A 121 3.56 1.77 -18.61
C ARG A 121 5.04 1.49 -18.78
N TYR A 122 5.78 1.37 -17.69
CA TYR A 122 7.21 1.01 -17.74
C TYR A 122 7.41 -0.39 -18.32
N LEU A 123 6.72 -1.41 -17.81
CA LEU A 123 6.83 -2.78 -18.31
C LEU A 123 6.46 -2.88 -19.80
N TYR A 124 5.45 -2.13 -20.24
CA TYR A 124 5.09 -2.05 -21.66
C TYR A 124 6.24 -1.47 -22.50
N SER A 125 6.93 -0.43 -22.03
CA SER A 125 8.08 0.16 -22.73
C SER A 125 9.27 -0.80 -22.83
N GLU A 126 9.40 -1.71 -21.86
CA GLU A 126 10.42 -2.77 -21.85
C GLU A 126 10.01 -4.02 -22.65
N ASN A 127 8.85 -4.03 -23.30
CA ASN A 127 8.27 -5.20 -23.96
C ASN A 127 8.17 -6.42 -23.03
N SER A 128 7.83 -6.20 -21.78
CA SER A 128 7.74 -7.23 -20.76
C SER A 128 6.36 -7.89 -20.76
N ASP A 129 6.35 -9.22 -20.60
CA ASP A 129 5.12 -10.01 -20.41
C ASP A 129 4.65 -10.05 -18.93
N MET A 130 5.35 -9.37 -18.03
CA MET A 130 4.99 -9.32 -16.62
C MET A 130 3.68 -8.56 -16.38
N ASN A 131 2.89 -9.09 -15.43
CA ASN A 131 1.64 -8.48 -15.02
C ASN A 131 1.78 -7.81 -13.65
N VAL A 132 1.08 -6.70 -13.48
CA VAL A 132 0.98 -5.96 -12.22
C VAL A 132 -0.48 -5.92 -11.78
N TYR A 133 -0.73 -6.30 -10.54
CA TYR A 133 -2.06 -6.38 -9.96
C TYR A 133 -2.22 -5.39 -8.81
N ASN A 134 -3.39 -4.78 -8.74
CA ASN A 134 -3.81 -4.06 -7.54
C ASN A 134 -4.56 -5.05 -6.64
N VAL A 135 -3.96 -5.38 -5.52
CA VAL A 135 -4.51 -6.32 -4.52
C VAL A 135 -4.93 -5.58 -3.25
N THR A 136 -5.33 -4.31 -3.39
CA THR A 136 -5.86 -3.53 -2.26
C THR A 136 -7.04 -4.25 -1.62
N GLY A 137 -6.98 -4.48 -0.33
CA GLY A 137 -7.97 -5.25 0.41
C GLY A 137 -7.63 -6.73 0.58
N ALA A 138 -6.53 -7.20 -0.01
CA ALA A 138 -6.00 -8.53 0.28
C ALA A 138 -5.68 -8.65 1.77
N ASP A 139 -5.95 -9.80 2.36
CA ASP A 139 -5.57 -10.04 3.74
C ASP A 139 -4.08 -10.41 3.88
N TYR A 140 -3.60 -10.41 5.11
CA TYR A 140 -2.17 -10.63 5.37
C TYR A 140 -1.67 -11.99 4.88
N SER A 141 -2.49 -13.02 4.95
CA SER A 141 -2.10 -14.37 4.49
C SER A 141 -1.88 -14.41 2.99
N GLU A 142 -2.70 -13.71 2.21
CA GLU A 142 -2.51 -13.60 0.76
C GLU A 142 -1.21 -12.86 0.42
N LEU A 143 -0.87 -11.79 1.17
CA LEU A 143 0.38 -11.06 0.98
C LEU A 143 1.61 -11.95 1.28
N VAL A 144 1.54 -12.77 2.33
CA VAL A 144 2.59 -13.75 2.66
C VAL A 144 2.73 -14.78 1.54
N ASP A 145 1.62 -15.30 1.01
CA ASP A 145 1.64 -16.27 -0.08
C ASP A 145 2.30 -15.70 -1.35
N TYR A 146 2.08 -14.43 -1.69
CA TYR A 146 2.80 -13.77 -2.79
C TYR A 146 4.31 -13.76 -2.54
N VAL A 147 4.74 -13.33 -1.36
CA VAL A 147 6.17 -13.24 -1.01
C VAL A 147 6.81 -14.63 -0.97
N ASP A 148 6.15 -15.63 -0.42
CA ASP A 148 6.64 -17.02 -0.37
C ASP A 148 6.79 -17.65 -1.76
N ASN A 149 5.99 -17.19 -2.71
CA ASN A 149 6.13 -17.57 -4.13
C ASN A 149 7.12 -16.70 -4.90
N GLY A 150 7.81 -15.75 -4.24
CA GLY A 150 8.86 -14.92 -4.84
C GLY A 150 8.34 -13.67 -5.52
N HIS A 151 7.07 -13.33 -5.33
CA HIS A 151 6.48 -12.11 -5.86
C HIS A 151 6.62 -10.96 -4.85
N PRO A 152 7.30 -9.86 -5.19
CA PRO A 152 7.40 -8.71 -4.33
C PRO A 152 6.04 -8.00 -4.22
N VAL A 153 5.71 -7.55 -3.02
CA VAL A 153 4.48 -6.80 -2.74
C VAL A 153 4.83 -5.41 -2.23
N LEU A 154 4.20 -4.39 -2.82
CA LEU A 154 4.30 -3.01 -2.39
C LEU A 154 3.08 -2.68 -1.53
N VAL A 155 3.31 -2.21 -0.31
CA VAL A 155 2.26 -1.92 0.65
C VAL A 155 2.27 -0.45 1.07
N TRP A 156 1.09 0.08 1.37
CA TRP A 156 0.92 1.38 2.02
C TRP A 156 0.62 1.17 3.48
N GLU A 157 1.37 1.81 4.32
CA GLU A 157 1.18 1.75 5.76
C GLU A 157 1.23 3.14 6.39
N THR A 158 0.63 3.29 7.54
CA THR A 158 0.68 4.53 8.30
C THR A 158 2.04 4.72 8.94
N MET A 159 2.47 5.97 9.09
CA MET A 159 3.72 6.30 9.79
C MET A 159 3.72 5.66 11.18
N TRP A 160 4.82 4.96 11.49
CA TRP A 160 5.00 4.23 12.75
C TRP A 160 3.96 3.13 12.99
N MET A 161 3.27 2.67 11.95
CA MET A 161 2.15 1.72 12.06
C MET A 161 1.07 2.21 13.06
N ALA A 162 0.93 3.53 13.17
CA ALA A 162 -0.05 4.16 14.05
C ALA A 162 -1.46 3.97 13.52
N LYS A 163 -2.46 4.08 14.40
CA LYS A 163 -3.86 4.01 13.99
C LYS A 163 -4.13 5.07 12.90
N PRO A 164 -4.72 4.71 11.76
CA PRO A 164 -5.01 5.66 10.70
C PRO A 164 -6.01 6.72 11.16
N HIS A 165 -5.83 7.94 10.68
CA HIS A 165 -6.75 9.05 10.88
C HIS A 165 -6.84 9.87 9.58
N ILE A 166 -7.94 10.58 9.40
CA ILE A 166 -8.11 11.49 8.26
C ILE A 166 -7.25 12.72 8.54
N ALA A 167 -6.22 12.92 7.73
CA ALA A 167 -5.32 14.08 7.82
C ALA A 167 -5.73 15.19 6.83
N ALA A 168 -6.40 14.85 5.72
CA ALA A 168 -6.90 15.79 4.72
C ALA A 168 -8.11 15.19 3.98
N GLU A 169 -9.01 16.05 3.55
CA GLU A 169 -10.11 15.71 2.66
C GLU A 169 -9.93 16.42 1.32
N TRP A 170 -10.25 15.73 0.23
CA TRP A 170 -10.11 16.21 -1.15
C TRP A 170 -11.49 16.51 -1.72
N ASN A 171 -11.69 17.71 -2.24
CA ASN A 171 -12.95 18.14 -2.89
C ASN A 171 -13.07 17.55 -4.31
#